data_f5402d3b8fa3c6071db1b680f1baef31
#
_entry.id   f5402d3b8fa3c6071db1b680f1baef31
#
_cell.length_a   1.000
_cell.length_b   1.000
_cell.length_c   1.000
_cell.angle_alpha   90.00
_cell.angle_beta   90.00
_cell.angle_gamma   90.00
#
_symmetry.space_group_name_H-M   'P 1'
#
loop_
_entity.id
_entity.type
_entity.pdbx_description
1 polymer ?
#
loop_
_entity_poly.entity_id
_entity_poly.type
_entity_poly.pdbx_seq_one_letter_code
_entity_poly.pdbx_strand_id
1 'polypeptide(L)'
;MAKLVIIRGNSGSGKSSLAKKMQTHYGRGTLLIAQDTVRRDMLKEKVEPGNLSIDLTESLACFGYEHDLLVLVEGFYETDIYCHMLERLRTLFGPQTLAYYYDLTFEETVSRHQTRAKQEEFTPADMKRWWKDRDFLGWQEESFFRDEDSLEAAFERIVQDLEKI
;
A
#
# COMPACT_ATOMS: atom_id res chain seq x y z
N MET A 1 -14.45 7.60 -13.80
CA MET A 1 -13.55 8.51 -13.07
C MET A 1 -12.51 7.68 -12.33
N ALA A 2 -11.23 8.03 -12.47
CA ALA A 2 -10.12 7.31 -11.82
C ALA A 2 -10.24 7.37 -10.29
N LYS A 3 -9.93 6.26 -9.63
CA LYS A 3 -9.93 6.15 -8.16
C LYS A 3 -8.57 5.68 -7.67
N LEU A 4 -8.15 6.16 -6.50
CA LEU A 4 -6.89 5.78 -5.87
C LEU A 4 -7.15 5.11 -4.53
N VAL A 5 -6.54 3.95 -4.33
CA VAL A 5 -6.50 3.27 -3.03
C VAL A 5 -5.04 3.11 -2.62
N ILE A 6 -4.66 3.70 -1.51
CA ILE A 6 -3.33 3.58 -0.91
C ILE A 6 -3.41 2.60 0.26
N ILE A 7 -2.57 1.56 0.25
CA ILE A 7 -2.52 0.53 1.30
C ILE A 7 -1.10 0.49 1.85
N ARG A 8 -0.93 0.96 3.10
CA ARG A 8 0.38 1.08 3.77
C ARG A 8 0.45 0.26 5.05
N GLY A 9 1.65 0.07 5.53
CA GLY A 9 1.94 -0.61 6.79
C GLY A 9 3.28 -1.32 6.77
N ASN A 10 3.70 -1.81 7.93
CA ASN A 10 4.95 -2.55 8.09
C ASN A 10 4.97 -3.87 7.31
N SER A 11 6.16 -4.43 7.13
CA SER A 11 6.34 -5.75 6.51
C SER A 11 5.53 -6.82 7.27
N GLY A 12 4.92 -7.75 6.54
CA GLY A 12 4.13 -8.83 7.12
C GLY A 12 2.70 -8.45 7.50
N SER A 13 2.23 -7.24 7.20
CA SER A 13 0.87 -6.81 7.59
C SER A 13 -0.25 -7.33 6.69
N GLY A 14 0.05 -7.80 5.47
CA GLY A 14 -0.97 -8.34 4.56
C GLY A 14 -1.34 -7.42 3.39
N LYS A 15 -0.63 -6.32 3.19
CA LYS A 15 -0.88 -5.33 2.12
C LYS A 15 -0.96 -5.96 0.73
N SER A 16 0.04 -6.75 0.37
CA SER A 16 0.14 -7.36 -0.96
C SER A 16 -0.98 -8.35 -1.23
N SER A 17 -1.38 -9.13 -0.21
CA SER A 17 -2.51 -10.06 -0.33
C SER A 17 -3.82 -9.31 -0.54
N LEU A 18 -4.03 -8.22 0.18
CA LEU A 18 -5.22 -7.37 0.04
C LEU A 18 -5.25 -6.71 -1.34
N ALA A 19 -4.15 -6.10 -1.77
CA ALA A 19 -4.08 -5.44 -3.07
C ALA A 19 -4.30 -6.41 -4.25
N LYS A 20 -3.73 -7.63 -4.18
CA LYS A 20 -3.99 -8.68 -5.17
C LYS A 20 -5.43 -9.15 -5.18
N LYS A 21 -6.05 -9.31 -4.00
CA LYS A 21 -7.47 -9.66 -3.87
C LYS A 21 -8.35 -8.58 -4.51
N MET A 22 -8.05 -7.30 -4.27
CA MET A 22 -8.73 -6.17 -4.89
C MET A 22 -8.58 -6.21 -6.42
N GLN A 23 -7.37 -6.37 -6.93
CA GLN A 23 -7.11 -6.43 -8.37
C GLN A 23 -7.84 -7.61 -9.03
N THR A 24 -7.86 -8.77 -8.39
CA THR A 24 -8.59 -9.94 -8.90
C THR A 24 -10.09 -9.69 -8.95
N HIS A 25 -10.64 -9.03 -7.93
CA HIS A 25 -12.07 -8.74 -7.84
C HIS A 25 -12.52 -7.74 -8.93
N TYR A 26 -11.81 -6.64 -9.08
CA TYR A 26 -12.17 -5.61 -10.08
C TYR A 26 -11.70 -5.96 -11.51
N GLY A 27 -10.68 -6.77 -11.64
CA GLY A 27 -10.19 -7.30 -12.92
C GLY A 27 -9.63 -6.22 -13.85
N ARG A 28 -10.08 -6.24 -15.10
CA ARG A 28 -9.62 -5.31 -16.13
C ARG A 28 -9.91 -3.85 -15.74
N GLY A 29 -8.92 -2.98 -15.91
CA GLY A 29 -9.01 -1.55 -15.52
C GLY A 29 -8.51 -1.30 -14.10
N THR A 30 -7.86 -2.27 -13.47
CA THR A 30 -7.22 -2.12 -12.15
C THR A 30 -5.70 -2.14 -12.29
N LEU A 31 -5.06 -1.01 -12.01
CA LEU A 31 -3.61 -0.87 -12.02
C LEU A 31 -3.06 -1.10 -10.60
N LEU A 32 -2.31 -2.19 -10.40
CA LEU A 32 -1.63 -2.48 -9.14
C LEU A 32 -0.18 -2.01 -9.20
N ILE A 33 0.18 -1.08 -8.33
CA ILE A 33 1.52 -0.54 -8.17
C ILE A 33 2.06 -0.99 -6.80
N ALA A 34 2.81 -2.09 -6.82
CA ALA A 34 3.44 -2.62 -5.62
C ALA A 34 4.84 -2.00 -5.47
N GLN A 35 5.11 -1.37 -4.33
CA GLN A 35 6.39 -0.72 -4.05
C GLN A 35 7.58 -1.65 -4.27
N ASP A 36 7.51 -2.88 -3.79
CA ASP A 36 8.61 -3.84 -3.94
C ASP A 36 8.86 -4.21 -5.41
N THR A 37 7.81 -4.34 -6.21
CA THR A 37 7.95 -4.58 -7.65
C THR A 37 8.64 -3.41 -8.34
N VAL A 38 8.18 -2.19 -8.12
CA VAL A 38 8.76 -1.00 -8.75
C VAL A 38 10.20 -0.80 -8.32
N ARG A 39 10.46 -0.86 -7.02
CA ARG A 39 11.78 -0.59 -6.46
C ARG A 39 12.78 -1.72 -6.70
N ARG A 40 12.40 -2.96 -6.39
CA ARG A 40 13.32 -4.11 -6.43
C ARG A 40 13.43 -4.75 -7.80
N ASP A 41 12.30 -5.02 -8.43
CA ASP A 41 12.28 -5.82 -9.66
C ASP A 41 12.56 -4.95 -10.88
N MET A 42 11.91 -3.79 -10.99
CA MET A 42 12.04 -2.90 -12.14
C MET A 42 13.32 -2.06 -12.10
N LEU A 43 13.70 -1.49 -10.94
CA LEU A 43 14.77 -0.50 -10.83
C LEU A 43 16.01 -0.99 -10.08
N LYS A 44 15.93 -2.04 -9.27
CA LYS A 44 17.01 -2.46 -8.34
C LYS A 44 17.44 -1.35 -7.38
N GLU A 45 16.49 -0.51 -6.98
CA GLU A 45 16.73 0.71 -6.22
C GLU A 45 16.74 0.46 -4.70
N LYS A 46 17.42 1.33 -3.96
CA LYS A 46 17.48 1.30 -2.49
C LYS A 46 16.37 2.15 -1.89
N VAL A 47 16.04 1.91 -0.62
CA VAL A 47 15.15 2.75 0.18
C VAL A 47 15.97 3.92 0.73
N GLU A 48 15.96 5.02 0.02
CA GLU A 48 16.66 6.27 0.41
C GLU A 48 15.94 7.49 -0.17
N PRO A 49 16.12 8.68 0.43
CA PRO A 49 15.52 9.90 -0.10
C PRO A 49 15.90 10.13 -1.57
N GLY A 50 14.92 10.49 -2.40
CA GLY A 50 15.13 10.77 -3.82
C GLY A 50 15.38 9.56 -4.71
N ASN A 51 15.14 8.33 -4.21
CA ASN A 51 15.28 7.14 -5.06
C ASN A 51 14.29 7.16 -6.25
N LEU A 52 14.70 6.58 -7.37
CA LEU A 52 13.95 6.65 -8.64
C LEU A 52 12.59 5.94 -8.60
N SER A 53 12.36 5.05 -7.63
CA SER A 53 11.05 4.40 -7.51
C SER A 53 9.93 5.37 -7.13
N ILE A 54 10.27 6.52 -6.54
CA ILE A 54 9.32 7.61 -6.23
C ILE A 54 8.72 8.13 -7.53
N ASP A 55 9.57 8.56 -8.47
CA ASP A 55 9.14 9.14 -9.75
C ASP A 55 8.41 8.11 -10.62
N LEU A 56 8.88 6.86 -10.64
CA LEU A 56 8.23 5.81 -11.42
C LEU A 56 6.86 5.44 -10.84
N THR A 57 6.74 5.33 -9.52
CA THR A 57 5.44 5.09 -8.87
C THR A 57 4.44 6.21 -9.20
N GLU A 58 4.88 7.45 -9.10
CA GLU A 58 4.04 8.61 -9.45
C GLU A 58 3.63 8.59 -10.92
N SER A 59 4.56 8.33 -11.84
CA SER A 59 4.29 8.22 -13.27
C SER A 59 3.27 7.12 -13.60
N LEU A 60 3.38 5.96 -12.97
CA LEU A 60 2.42 4.86 -13.14
C LEU A 60 1.03 5.26 -12.61
N ALA A 61 0.96 5.93 -11.47
CA ALA A 61 -0.31 6.38 -10.92
C ALA A 61 -0.95 7.48 -11.78
N CYS A 62 -0.16 8.42 -12.32
CA CYS A 62 -0.63 9.42 -13.29
C CYS A 62 -1.17 8.77 -14.55
N PHE A 63 -0.49 7.76 -15.09
CA PHE A 63 -1.00 6.97 -16.20
C PHE A 63 -2.37 6.36 -15.87
N GLY A 64 -2.52 5.78 -14.69
CA GLY A 64 -3.82 5.24 -14.23
C GLY A 64 -4.90 6.30 -14.15
N TYR A 65 -4.57 7.49 -13.66
CA TYR A 65 -5.48 8.63 -13.61
C TYR A 65 -5.95 9.06 -15.01
N GLU A 66 -5.03 9.22 -15.95
CA GLU A 66 -5.31 9.63 -17.33
C GLU A 66 -6.18 8.64 -18.11
N HIS A 67 -6.18 7.37 -17.68
CA HIS A 67 -6.93 6.28 -18.33
C HIS A 67 -8.16 5.82 -17.55
N ASP A 68 -8.61 6.60 -16.58
CA ASP A 68 -9.79 6.32 -15.74
C ASP A 68 -9.73 4.94 -15.02
N LEU A 69 -8.55 4.53 -14.56
CA LEU A 69 -8.36 3.24 -13.90
C LEU A 69 -8.63 3.32 -12.38
N LEU A 70 -8.91 2.16 -11.79
CA LEU A 70 -8.73 1.96 -10.36
C LEU A 70 -7.24 1.72 -10.09
N VAL A 71 -6.61 2.66 -9.38
CA VAL A 71 -5.18 2.60 -9.06
C VAL A 71 -5.00 2.13 -7.62
N LEU A 72 -4.30 1.02 -7.44
CA LEU A 72 -3.94 0.45 -6.14
C LEU A 72 -2.45 0.68 -5.91
N VAL A 73 -2.10 1.45 -4.90
CA VAL A 73 -0.71 1.71 -4.49
C VAL A 73 -0.49 1.01 -3.16
N GLU A 74 0.36 -0.02 -3.13
CA GLU A 74 0.62 -0.77 -1.90
C GLU A 74 2.09 -0.83 -1.57
N GLY A 75 2.41 -0.72 -0.30
CA GLY A 75 3.77 -0.84 0.18
C GLY A 75 3.99 -0.26 1.56
N PHE A 76 5.22 -0.30 1.97
CA PHE A 76 5.66 0.32 3.23
C PHE A 76 5.54 1.86 3.13
N TYR A 77 6.10 2.45 2.10
CA TYR A 77 6.08 3.90 1.80
C TYR A 77 6.27 4.77 3.05
N GLU A 78 7.44 4.64 3.67
CA GLU A 78 7.82 5.41 4.87
C GLU A 78 7.59 6.92 4.64
N THR A 79 6.94 7.56 5.61
CA THR A 79 6.54 8.97 5.47
C THR A 79 7.73 9.91 5.30
N ASP A 80 8.86 9.63 5.95
CA ASP A 80 10.08 10.43 5.84
C ASP A 80 10.72 10.43 4.43
N ILE A 81 10.34 9.48 3.57
CA ILE A 81 10.85 9.35 2.20
C ILE A 81 9.75 9.65 1.15
N TYR A 82 8.54 9.14 1.37
CA TYR A 82 7.51 9.08 0.34
C TYR A 82 6.31 10.02 0.56
N CYS A 83 6.22 10.76 1.68
CA CYS A 83 5.04 11.57 1.98
C CYS A 83 4.72 12.59 0.88
N HIS A 84 5.71 13.26 0.31
CA HIS A 84 5.47 14.26 -0.74
C HIS A 84 4.89 13.65 -2.03
N MET A 85 5.35 12.46 -2.41
CA MET A 85 4.77 11.74 -3.55
C MET A 85 3.32 11.35 -3.27
N LEU A 86 3.04 10.80 -2.10
CA LEU A 86 1.67 10.43 -1.71
C LEU A 86 0.72 11.64 -1.65
N GLU A 87 1.20 12.81 -1.16
CA GLU A 87 0.43 14.06 -1.17
C GLU A 87 0.12 14.55 -2.59
N ARG A 88 1.06 14.42 -3.52
CA ARG A 88 0.80 14.78 -4.92
C ARG A 88 -0.25 13.85 -5.54
N LEU A 89 -0.19 12.55 -5.28
CA LEU A 89 -1.22 11.60 -5.72
C LEU A 89 -2.59 11.92 -5.11
N ARG A 90 -2.63 12.20 -3.81
CA ARG A 90 -3.85 12.63 -3.13
C ARG A 90 -4.45 13.89 -3.77
N THR A 91 -3.62 14.84 -4.10
CA THR A 91 -4.06 16.08 -4.77
C THR A 91 -4.61 15.81 -6.17
N LEU A 92 -3.95 14.93 -6.93
CA LEU A 92 -4.35 14.57 -8.29
C LEU A 92 -5.71 13.86 -8.33
N PHE A 93 -5.90 12.87 -7.47
CA PHE A 93 -7.15 12.09 -7.42
C PHE A 93 -8.26 12.78 -6.60
N GLY A 94 -7.91 13.74 -5.76
CA GLY A 94 -8.85 14.51 -4.94
C GLY A 94 -9.76 13.62 -4.08
N PRO A 95 -11.09 13.85 -4.10
CA PRO A 95 -12.04 13.09 -3.29
C PRO A 95 -12.18 11.62 -3.70
N GLN A 96 -11.56 11.21 -4.81
CA GLN A 96 -11.51 9.82 -5.26
C GLN A 96 -10.33 9.04 -4.64
N THR A 97 -9.75 9.55 -3.54
CA THR A 97 -8.64 8.92 -2.82
C THR A 97 -9.11 8.26 -1.54
N LEU A 98 -8.77 6.98 -1.37
CA LEU A 98 -8.88 6.25 -0.11
C LEU A 98 -7.49 5.87 0.38
N ALA A 99 -7.23 6.02 1.67
CA ALA A 99 -5.95 5.68 2.27
C ALA A 99 -6.16 4.77 3.49
N TYR A 100 -5.42 3.68 3.55
CA TYR A 100 -5.48 2.69 4.62
C TYR A 100 -4.08 2.40 5.15
N TYR A 101 -3.99 2.27 6.47
CA TYR A 101 -2.78 1.86 7.16
C TYR A 101 -3.05 0.66 8.05
N TYR A 102 -2.22 -0.38 7.95
CA TYR A 102 -2.25 -1.52 8.86
C TYR A 102 -1.55 -1.15 10.18
N ASP A 103 -2.31 -0.69 11.15
CA ASP A 103 -1.86 -0.38 12.50
C ASP A 103 -1.92 -1.65 13.38
N LEU A 104 -0.97 -2.56 13.12
CA LEU A 104 -0.86 -3.85 13.77
C LEU A 104 0.23 -3.85 14.83
N THR A 105 0.13 -4.78 15.79
CA THR A 105 1.24 -5.09 16.69
C THR A 105 2.35 -5.80 15.92
N PHE A 106 3.58 -5.69 16.41
CA PHE A 106 4.71 -6.40 15.81
C PHE A 106 4.49 -7.92 15.82
N GLU A 107 3.98 -8.44 16.93
CA GLU A 107 3.65 -9.86 17.11
C GLU A 107 2.66 -10.36 16.06
N GLU A 108 1.63 -9.59 15.76
CA GLU A 108 0.66 -9.92 14.71
C GLU A 108 1.31 -9.95 13.33
N THR A 109 2.19 -9.01 13.01
CA THR A 109 2.90 -9.02 11.72
C THR A 109 3.81 -10.24 11.58
N VAL A 110 4.49 -10.65 12.63
CA VAL A 110 5.30 -11.88 12.66
C VAL A 110 4.42 -13.12 12.44
N SER A 111 3.27 -13.19 13.13
CA SER A 111 2.32 -14.29 12.98
C SER A 111 1.80 -14.38 11.53
N ARG A 112 1.39 -13.28 10.94
CA ARG A 112 0.94 -13.22 9.54
C ARG A 112 2.04 -13.60 8.56
N HIS A 113 3.26 -13.16 8.80
CA HIS A 113 4.41 -13.47 7.94
C HIS A 113 4.72 -14.98 7.94
N GLN A 114 4.63 -15.66 9.07
CA GLN A 114 4.88 -17.10 9.19
C GLN A 114 3.90 -17.97 8.38
N THR A 115 2.71 -17.46 8.08
CA THR A 115 1.70 -18.16 7.27
C THR A 115 1.84 -17.91 5.76
N ARG A 116 2.82 -17.09 5.32
CA ARG A 116 2.99 -16.69 3.92
C ARG A 116 4.02 -17.57 3.21
N ALA A 117 3.84 -17.68 1.87
CA ALA A 117 4.83 -18.34 1.01
C ALA A 117 6.20 -17.64 1.02
N LYS A 118 6.27 -16.37 1.43
CA LYS A 118 7.49 -15.56 1.50
C LYS A 118 8.20 -15.58 2.86
N GLN A 119 7.80 -16.45 3.79
CA GLN A 119 8.39 -16.52 5.15
C GLN A 119 9.90 -16.74 5.16
N GLU A 120 10.46 -17.32 4.08
CA GLU A 120 11.89 -17.58 3.94
C GLU A 120 12.69 -16.38 3.42
N GLU A 121 12.05 -15.34 2.83
CA GLU A 121 12.73 -14.20 2.26
C GLU A 121 13.34 -13.27 3.31
N PHE A 122 12.77 -13.19 4.50
CA PHE A 122 13.27 -12.40 5.61
C PHE A 122 12.77 -12.94 6.96
N THR A 123 13.53 -12.67 8.01
CA THR A 123 13.30 -13.20 9.35
C THR A 123 12.52 -12.20 10.23
N PRO A 124 11.95 -12.63 11.37
CA PRO A 124 11.41 -11.70 12.38
C PRO A 124 12.42 -10.66 12.85
N ALA A 125 13.72 -10.99 12.91
CA ALA A 125 14.78 -10.03 13.22
C ALA A 125 14.92 -8.94 12.16
N ASP A 126 14.80 -9.29 10.89
CA ASP A 126 14.75 -8.32 9.78
C ASP A 126 13.52 -7.44 9.90
N MET A 127 12.35 -8.01 10.16
CA MET A 127 11.11 -7.27 10.35
C MET A 127 11.23 -6.27 11.52
N LYS A 128 11.86 -6.68 12.63
CA LYS A 128 12.09 -5.80 13.79
C LYS A 128 13.02 -4.64 13.46
N ARG A 129 14.06 -4.88 12.67
CA ARG A 129 15.00 -3.87 12.23
C ARG A 129 14.34 -2.82 11.32
N TRP A 130 13.38 -3.24 10.47
CA TRP A 130 12.66 -2.35 9.55
C TRP A 130 11.41 -1.74 10.15
N TRP A 131 11.01 -2.13 11.36
CA TRP A 131 9.78 -1.71 12.00
C TRP A 131 9.73 -0.19 12.17
N LYS A 132 8.65 0.40 11.70
CA LYS A 132 8.24 1.78 11.99
C LYS A 132 6.95 1.76 12.79
N ASP A 133 6.98 2.35 13.98
CA ASP A 133 5.80 2.39 14.85
C ASP A 133 4.86 3.49 14.38
N ARG A 134 3.63 3.10 14.04
CA ARG A 134 2.53 4.02 13.73
C ARG A 134 2.91 5.13 12.75
N ASP A 135 3.53 4.78 11.64
CA ASP A 135 4.01 5.69 10.59
C ASP A 135 2.84 6.23 9.75
N PHE A 136 1.94 6.98 10.40
CA PHE A 136 0.72 7.51 9.81
C PHE A 136 0.98 8.71 8.90
N LEU A 137 0.18 8.87 7.85
CA LEU A 137 0.18 10.07 7.01
C LEU A 137 -0.41 11.29 7.73
N GLY A 138 -1.30 11.06 8.70
CA GLY A 138 -1.98 12.11 9.44
C GLY A 138 -3.11 12.77 8.65
N TRP A 139 -3.57 12.15 7.57
CA TRP A 139 -4.71 12.64 6.80
C TRP A 139 -6.02 12.34 7.53
N GLN A 140 -6.98 13.25 7.44
CA GLN A 140 -8.29 13.05 8.06
C GLN A 140 -9.01 11.81 7.50
N GLU A 141 -8.82 11.52 6.23
CA GLU A 141 -9.39 10.37 5.52
C GLU A 141 -8.58 9.08 5.67
N GLU A 142 -7.42 9.08 6.34
CA GLU A 142 -6.65 7.85 6.58
C GLU A 142 -7.39 6.92 7.52
N SER A 143 -7.68 5.72 7.06
CA SER A 143 -8.36 4.67 7.81
C SER A 143 -7.39 3.59 8.27
N PHE A 144 -7.74 2.86 9.33
CA PHE A 144 -6.82 1.90 9.96
C PHE A 144 -7.41 0.50 10.00
N PHE A 145 -6.58 -0.48 9.66
CA PHE A 145 -6.84 -1.89 9.96
C PHE A 145 -6.07 -2.27 11.23
N ARG A 146 -6.70 -3.09 12.07
CA ARG A 146 -6.17 -3.53 13.37
C ARG A 146 -5.89 -5.03 13.35
N ASP A 147 -5.30 -5.55 14.44
CA ASP A 147 -4.97 -6.97 14.58
C ASP A 147 -6.17 -7.91 14.33
N GLU A 148 -7.35 -7.49 14.76
CA GLU A 148 -8.61 -8.24 14.59
C GLU A 148 -9.19 -8.21 13.18
N ASP A 149 -8.74 -7.31 12.31
CA ASP A 149 -9.25 -7.21 10.94
C ASP A 149 -8.65 -8.33 10.07
N SER A 150 -9.48 -9.24 9.63
CA SER A 150 -9.10 -10.27 8.66
C SER A 150 -8.88 -9.68 7.27
N LEU A 151 -8.24 -10.45 6.39
CA LEU A 151 -8.11 -10.08 4.97
C LEU A 151 -9.49 -9.82 4.34
N GLU A 152 -10.49 -10.64 4.66
CA GLU A 152 -11.85 -10.49 4.13
C GLU A 152 -12.51 -9.21 4.65
N ALA A 153 -12.40 -8.93 5.95
CA ALA A 153 -12.96 -7.71 6.54
C ALA A 153 -12.31 -6.45 5.95
N ALA A 154 -11.00 -6.44 5.76
CA ALA A 154 -10.29 -5.33 5.11
C ALA A 154 -10.73 -5.15 3.65
N PHE A 155 -10.85 -6.25 2.92
CA PHE A 155 -11.33 -6.24 1.53
C PHE A 155 -12.75 -5.67 1.42
N GLU A 156 -13.71 -6.20 2.18
CA GLU A 156 -15.11 -5.75 2.17
C GLU A 156 -15.23 -4.26 2.51
N ARG A 157 -14.44 -3.79 3.47
CA ARG A 157 -14.42 -2.38 3.86
C ARG A 157 -13.97 -1.48 2.71
N ILE A 158 -12.88 -1.83 2.00
CA ILE A 158 -12.43 -1.04 0.85
C ILE A 158 -13.48 -1.05 -0.27
N VAL A 159 -14.10 -2.20 -0.54
CA VAL A 159 -15.17 -2.30 -1.56
C VAL A 159 -16.31 -1.35 -1.23
N GLN A 160 -16.82 -1.38 0.01
CA GLN A 160 -17.88 -0.49 0.46
C GLN A 160 -17.51 0.99 0.39
N ASP A 161 -16.25 1.33 0.71
CA ASP A 161 -15.79 2.72 0.66
C ASP A 161 -15.60 3.20 -0.80
N LEU A 162 -15.18 2.34 -1.71
CA LEU A 162 -15.10 2.63 -3.14
C LEU A 162 -16.48 2.89 -3.79
N GLU A 163 -17.55 2.33 -3.24
CA GLU A 163 -18.92 2.60 -3.71
C GLU A 163 -19.43 3.99 -3.32
N LYS A 164 -18.82 4.63 -2.33
CA LYS A 164 -19.22 5.94 -1.79
C LYS A 164 -18.54 7.13 -2.49
N ILE A 165 -17.48 6.87 -3.25
CA ILE A 165 -16.68 7.88 -3.94
C ILE A 165 -16.76 7.78 -5.47
#